data_f4469ac707417ceff6e4a2a05bb2e02b
#
_entry.id   f4469ac707417ceff6e4a2a05bb2e02b
#
_cell.length_a   1.000
_cell.length_b   1.000
_cell.length_c   1.000
_cell.angle_alpha   90.00
_cell.angle_beta   90.00
_cell.angle_gamma   90.00
#
_symmetry.space_group_name_H-M   'P 1'
#
loop_
_entity.id
_entity.type
_entity.pdbx_description
1 polymer ?
#
loop_
_entity_poly.entity_id
_entity_poly.type
_entity_poly.pdbx_seq_one_letter_code
_entity_poly.pdbx_strand_id
1 'polypeptide(L)'
;MHNIKEIRNDVEAFKKALNKRFIEIDVDKILSLDENNREYIQQRELLEKEKKDISKSKDQSLFEKSKKITVEIDNISKLQASVKNELETILSSIPNIPHPDVPTGKDENSNVEISKSGTIPNFKFKPKSHYELGENLNMLDFDLATKTTGSRFVFVKDKLALLERALSNFMLDTHVNTNGYEEISPPLIATDATMYGTGQLPKFDNDQFELKLDDSSDRKFLIPTAEVILTNIVKDQIIDKKKLPMRMVASTPCFRKEAGSYGKDTKGMIRQHQFYKVEMVSIVEIDKCLPELDRMTDCATKILDLLKLPYRKIVLCTGDMGFSAEKTFDIEVWLPSEDKYREISSCSSCGSFQARRMKARYKNEKKETVLVGTLNGSGLAVGRTLVAILENYQQEDGSILVPEALKPYMNNIEKIVKI
;
A
#
# COMPACT_ATOMS: atom_id res chain seq x y z
N MET A 1 -2.20 2.60 12.58
CA MET A 1 -2.96 3.39 13.59
C MET A 1 -2.03 3.75 14.74
N HIS A 2 -2.20 4.91 15.33
CA HIS A 2 -1.35 5.38 16.42
C HIS A 2 -1.67 4.72 17.77
N ASN A 3 -0.68 4.71 18.67
CA ASN A 3 -0.87 4.27 20.05
C ASN A 3 -1.28 5.44 20.93
N ILE A 4 -2.51 5.43 21.44
CA ILE A 4 -3.01 6.51 22.30
C ILE A 4 -2.14 6.74 23.55
N LYS A 5 -1.48 5.69 24.07
CA LYS A 5 -0.56 5.83 25.21
C LYS A 5 0.68 6.66 24.84
N GLU A 6 1.21 6.46 23.63
CA GLU A 6 2.36 7.23 23.12
C GLU A 6 1.95 8.69 22.90
N ILE A 7 0.75 8.93 22.35
CA ILE A 7 0.21 10.29 22.18
C ILE A 7 0.09 11.01 23.53
N ARG A 8 -0.43 10.34 24.56
CA ARG A 8 -0.53 10.92 25.91
C ARG A 8 0.83 11.23 26.55
N ASN A 9 1.81 10.38 26.31
CA ASN A 9 3.14 10.52 26.92
C ASN A 9 3.91 11.72 26.34
N ASP A 10 3.70 12.03 25.05
CA ASP A 10 4.37 13.17 24.39
C ASP A 10 3.50 13.79 23.30
N VAL A 11 2.56 14.63 23.77
CA VAL A 11 1.59 15.34 22.93
C VAL A 11 2.26 16.27 21.95
N GLU A 12 3.30 16.99 22.40
CA GLU A 12 4.00 17.98 21.57
C GLU A 12 4.83 17.32 20.45
N ALA A 13 5.50 16.20 20.74
CA ALA A 13 6.19 15.44 19.71
C ALA A 13 5.20 14.92 18.65
N PHE A 14 4.03 14.45 19.07
CA PHE A 14 2.98 13.99 18.15
C PHE A 14 2.45 15.12 17.27
N LYS A 15 2.08 16.28 17.86
CA LYS A 15 1.66 17.48 17.12
C LYS A 15 2.74 17.92 16.12
N LYS A 16 4.01 17.98 16.55
CA LYS A 16 5.14 18.36 15.69
C LYS A 16 5.34 17.41 14.53
N ALA A 17 5.18 16.11 14.74
CA ALA A 17 5.31 15.09 13.69
C ALA A 17 4.20 15.21 12.64
N LEU A 18 2.96 15.46 13.06
CA LEU A 18 1.83 15.67 12.14
C LEU A 18 1.94 16.99 11.37
N ASN A 19 2.42 18.06 12.02
CA ASN A 19 2.67 19.33 11.36
C ASN A 19 3.69 19.21 10.21
N LYS A 20 4.69 18.30 10.32
CA LYS A 20 5.58 17.98 9.20
C LYS A 20 4.86 17.38 8.00
N ARG A 21 3.71 16.74 8.21
CA ARG A 21 2.83 16.21 7.15
C ARG A 21 1.76 17.22 6.70
N PHE A 22 1.81 18.45 7.20
CA PHE A 22 0.84 19.51 6.86
C PHE A 22 -0.60 19.12 7.24
N ILE A 23 -0.76 18.41 8.35
CA ILE A 23 -2.05 17.92 8.84
C ILE A 23 -2.33 18.55 10.20
N GLU A 24 -3.47 19.23 10.28
CA GLU A 24 -3.99 19.78 11.52
C GLU A 24 -5.01 18.81 12.12
N ILE A 25 -4.84 18.49 13.39
CA ILE A 25 -5.73 17.60 14.14
C ILE A 25 -5.97 18.18 15.53
N ASP A 26 -7.22 18.09 15.95
CA ASP A 26 -7.61 18.42 17.32
C ASP A 26 -7.14 17.30 18.28
N VAL A 27 -5.91 17.43 18.77
CA VAL A 27 -5.31 16.46 19.69
C VAL A 27 -5.98 16.55 21.07
N ASP A 28 -6.49 17.71 21.45
CA ASP A 28 -7.15 17.90 22.75
C ASP A 28 -8.47 17.12 22.78
N LYS A 29 -9.21 17.08 21.67
CA LYS A 29 -10.37 16.19 21.51
C LYS A 29 -9.99 14.70 21.64
N ILE A 30 -8.89 14.27 21.05
CA ILE A 30 -8.41 12.88 21.17
C ILE A 30 -8.11 12.53 22.62
N LEU A 31 -7.44 13.41 23.34
CA LEU A 31 -7.10 13.21 24.76
C LEU A 31 -8.34 13.19 25.64
N SER A 32 -9.30 14.08 25.40
CA SER A 32 -10.57 14.10 26.14
C SER A 32 -11.38 12.81 25.92
N LEU A 33 -11.47 12.31 24.69
CA LEU A 33 -12.13 11.03 24.40
C LEU A 33 -11.41 9.85 25.07
N ASP A 34 -10.09 9.84 25.10
CA ASP A 34 -9.33 8.80 25.80
C ASP A 34 -9.54 8.87 27.31
N GLU A 35 -9.60 10.06 27.90
CA GLU A 35 -9.89 10.25 29.32
C GLU A 35 -11.28 9.72 29.68
N ASN A 36 -12.31 10.15 28.96
CA ASN A 36 -13.67 9.68 29.16
C ASN A 36 -13.77 8.15 29.01
N ASN A 37 -13.11 7.56 28.01
CA ASN A 37 -13.10 6.11 27.83
C ASN A 37 -12.47 5.39 29.02
N ARG A 38 -11.38 5.91 29.59
CA ARG A 38 -10.72 5.35 30.79
C ARG A 38 -11.60 5.50 32.03
N GLU A 39 -12.26 6.63 32.19
CA GLU A 39 -13.20 6.86 33.30
C GLU A 39 -14.39 5.89 33.25
N TYR A 40 -14.99 5.69 32.07
CA TYR A 40 -16.08 4.71 31.93
C TYR A 40 -15.62 3.27 32.19
N ILE A 41 -14.41 2.90 31.80
CA ILE A 41 -13.84 1.59 32.12
C ILE A 41 -13.71 1.45 33.64
N GLN A 42 -13.15 2.44 34.32
CA GLN A 42 -12.96 2.42 35.77
C GLN A 42 -14.30 2.37 36.54
N GLN A 43 -15.28 3.17 36.14
CA GLN A 43 -16.62 3.16 36.73
C GLN A 43 -17.29 1.79 36.56
N ARG A 44 -17.20 1.21 35.35
CA ARG A 44 -17.78 -0.11 35.10
C ARG A 44 -17.11 -1.20 35.96
N GLU A 45 -15.78 -1.20 36.06
CA GLU A 45 -15.06 -2.17 36.92
C GLU A 45 -15.45 -2.07 38.39
N LEU A 46 -15.66 -0.85 38.91
CA LEU A 46 -16.15 -0.63 40.29
C LEU A 46 -17.54 -1.21 40.49
N LEU A 47 -18.47 -0.95 39.58
CA LEU A 47 -19.82 -1.47 39.64
C LEU A 47 -19.88 -3.00 39.48
N GLU A 48 -19.10 -3.56 38.59
CA GLU A 48 -18.97 -5.03 38.42
C GLU A 48 -18.44 -5.69 39.71
N LYS A 49 -17.47 -5.05 40.37
CA LYS A 49 -16.96 -5.52 41.68
C LYS A 49 -18.06 -5.45 42.76
N GLU A 50 -18.74 -4.34 42.86
CA GLU A 50 -19.86 -4.16 43.83
C GLU A 50 -20.95 -5.21 43.60
N LYS A 51 -21.38 -5.41 42.35
CA LYS A 51 -22.37 -6.43 41.97
C LYS A 51 -21.92 -7.84 42.38
N LYS A 52 -20.63 -8.16 42.17
CA LYS A 52 -20.02 -9.45 42.56
C LYS A 52 -20.04 -9.64 44.09
N ASP A 53 -19.77 -8.58 44.85
CA ASP A 53 -19.76 -8.65 46.29
C ASP A 53 -21.20 -8.82 46.87
N ILE A 54 -22.18 -8.14 46.28
CA ILE A 54 -23.62 -8.34 46.61
C ILE A 54 -24.02 -9.81 46.31
N SER A 55 -23.62 -10.35 45.17
CA SER A 55 -23.94 -11.72 44.81
C SER A 55 -23.33 -12.76 45.78
N LYS A 56 -22.13 -12.49 46.29
CA LYS A 56 -21.48 -13.34 47.29
C LYS A 56 -22.14 -13.29 48.69
N SER A 57 -22.72 -12.15 49.07
CA SER A 57 -23.36 -11.99 50.39
C SER A 57 -24.63 -12.84 50.53
N LYS A 58 -25.24 -13.27 49.41
CA LYS A 58 -26.53 -13.99 49.37
C LYS A 58 -27.67 -13.27 50.08
N ASP A 59 -27.54 -11.96 50.32
CA ASP A 59 -28.54 -11.13 51.00
C ASP A 59 -29.65 -10.72 50.01
N GLN A 60 -30.85 -11.26 50.26
CA GLN A 60 -32.01 -10.99 49.40
C GLN A 60 -32.45 -9.53 49.44
N SER A 61 -32.14 -8.78 50.52
CA SER A 61 -32.49 -7.35 50.65
C SER A 61 -31.73 -6.49 49.63
N LEU A 62 -30.61 -6.97 49.09
CA LEU A 62 -29.77 -6.28 48.09
C LEU A 62 -30.17 -6.56 46.67
N PHE A 63 -31.20 -7.38 46.41
CA PHE A 63 -31.61 -7.78 45.06
C PHE A 63 -32.01 -6.57 44.19
N GLU A 64 -32.79 -5.64 44.72
CA GLU A 64 -33.14 -4.43 43.96
C GLU A 64 -31.95 -3.51 43.70
N LYS A 65 -30.97 -3.46 44.60
CA LYS A 65 -29.71 -2.74 44.40
C LYS A 65 -28.90 -3.40 43.27
N SER A 66 -28.83 -4.72 43.24
CA SER A 66 -28.13 -5.46 42.18
C SER A 66 -28.73 -5.24 40.79
N LYS A 67 -30.08 -5.12 40.70
CA LYS A 67 -30.77 -4.76 39.46
C LYS A 67 -30.40 -3.36 38.99
N LYS A 68 -30.42 -2.36 39.89
CA LYS A 68 -30.05 -0.98 39.56
C LYS A 68 -28.60 -0.92 39.05
N ILE A 69 -27.67 -1.57 39.72
CA ILE A 69 -26.26 -1.68 39.29
C ILE A 69 -26.16 -2.29 37.89
N THR A 70 -26.98 -3.30 37.57
CA THR A 70 -26.97 -3.89 36.22
C THR A 70 -27.35 -2.88 35.14
N VAL A 71 -28.41 -2.10 35.38
CA VAL A 71 -28.87 -1.06 34.45
C VAL A 71 -27.79 0.03 34.29
N GLU A 72 -27.10 0.39 35.37
CA GLU A 72 -26.01 1.37 35.33
C GLU A 72 -24.81 0.88 34.57
N ILE A 73 -24.40 -0.39 34.75
CA ILE A 73 -23.34 -1.05 33.96
C ILE A 73 -23.69 -1.03 32.46
N ASP A 74 -24.94 -1.33 32.09
CA ASP A 74 -25.39 -1.33 30.70
C ASP A 74 -25.31 0.08 30.08
N ASN A 75 -25.73 1.11 30.85
CA ASN A 75 -25.67 2.50 30.40
C ASN A 75 -24.22 2.97 30.21
N ILE A 76 -23.32 2.70 31.18
CA ILE A 76 -21.90 3.06 31.11
C ILE A 76 -21.24 2.31 29.94
N SER A 77 -21.59 1.04 29.72
CA SER A 77 -21.06 0.25 28.59
C SER A 77 -21.44 0.85 27.24
N LYS A 78 -22.66 1.37 27.08
CA LYS A 78 -23.10 2.06 25.86
C LYS A 78 -22.34 3.38 25.66
N LEU A 79 -22.15 4.18 26.68
CA LEU A 79 -21.39 5.43 26.64
C LEU A 79 -19.93 5.15 26.30
N GLN A 80 -19.32 4.15 26.95
CA GLN A 80 -17.96 3.73 26.67
C GLN A 80 -17.78 3.27 25.21
N ALA A 81 -18.71 2.46 24.69
CA ALA A 81 -18.67 2.01 23.30
C ALA A 81 -18.74 3.17 22.31
N SER A 82 -19.63 4.16 22.57
CA SER A 82 -19.75 5.36 21.73
C SER A 82 -18.46 6.17 21.70
N VAL A 83 -17.89 6.48 22.87
CA VAL A 83 -16.65 7.27 22.98
C VAL A 83 -15.47 6.52 22.36
N LYS A 84 -15.38 5.21 22.59
CA LYS A 84 -14.35 4.36 22.00
C LYS A 84 -14.43 4.36 20.47
N ASN A 85 -15.63 4.22 19.91
CA ASN A 85 -15.84 4.23 18.45
C ASN A 85 -15.46 5.59 17.84
N GLU A 86 -15.80 6.70 18.50
CA GLU A 86 -15.41 8.04 18.05
C GLU A 86 -13.88 8.20 18.06
N LEU A 87 -13.23 7.80 19.16
CA LEU A 87 -11.78 7.82 19.28
C LEU A 87 -11.10 6.97 18.19
N GLU A 88 -11.58 5.74 17.96
CA GLU A 88 -11.04 4.85 16.92
C GLU A 88 -11.25 5.43 15.52
N THR A 89 -12.38 6.06 15.26
CA THR A 89 -12.66 6.73 13.97
C THR A 89 -11.65 7.86 13.72
N ILE A 90 -11.41 8.72 14.70
CA ILE A 90 -10.43 9.81 14.58
C ILE A 90 -9.03 9.22 14.39
N LEU A 91 -8.58 8.30 15.25
CA LEU A 91 -7.23 7.69 15.15
C LEU A 91 -7.02 6.95 13.83
N SER A 92 -8.08 6.37 13.26
CA SER A 92 -8.01 5.65 11.99
C SER A 92 -7.86 6.57 10.78
N SER A 93 -8.23 7.84 10.89
CA SER A 93 -8.10 8.85 9.83
C SER A 93 -6.75 9.58 9.83
N ILE A 94 -5.94 9.40 10.88
CA ILE A 94 -4.62 10.05 11.00
C ILE A 94 -3.56 9.22 10.26
N PRO A 95 -2.78 9.82 9.34
CA PRO A 95 -1.70 9.11 8.66
C PRO A 95 -0.53 8.79 9.60
N ASN A 96 0.34 7.89 9.16
CA ASN A 96 1.53 7.52 9.91
C ASN A 96 2.49 8.71 10.12
N ILE A 97 3.28 8.65 11.18
CA ILE A 97 4.32 9.64 11.49
C ILE A 97 5.54 9.41 10.59
N PRO A 98 6.09 10.46 9.96
CA PRO A 98 7.28 10.33 9.13
C PRO A 98 8.51 10.00 10.00
N HIS A 99 9.39 9.13 9.46
CA HIS A 99 10.71 8.89 10.06
C HIS A 99 11.52 10.19 10.10
N PRO A 100 12.37 10.40 11.11
CA PRO A 100 13.16 11.63 11.24
C PRO A 100 13.98 12.03 10.02
N ASP A 101 14.49 11.06 9.24
CA ASP A 101 15.32 11.27 8.03
C ASP A 101 14.52 11.70 6.79
N VAL A 102 13.19 11.71 6.88
CA VAL A 102 12.35 12.10 5.74
C VAL A 102 12.42 13.62 5.54
N PRO A 103 12.70 14.09 4.31
CA PRO A 103 12.72 15.51 4.02
C PRO A 103 11.34 16.14 4.24
N THR A 104 11.31 17.30 4.90
CA THR A 104 10.07 18.04 5.10
C THR A 104 9.74 18.82 3.84
N GLY A 105 8.53 18.61 3.29
CA GLY A 105 8.05 19.28 2.09
C GLY A 105 6.56 19.06 1.91
N LYS A 106 5.89 19.93 1.13
CA LYS A 106 4.44 19.94 0.97
C LYS A 106 3.96 19.00 -0.13
N ASP A 107 4.72 18.87 -1.20
CA ASP A 107 4.35 18.16 -2.42
C ASP A 107 5.58 17.56 -3.13
N GLU A 108 5.36 16.94 -4.28
CA GLU A 108 6.39 16.26 -5.09
C GLU A 108 7.60 17.13 -5.46
N ASN A 109 7.47 18.46 -5.47
CA ASN A 109 8.61 19.36 -5.76
C ASN A 109 9.67 19.36 -4.65
N SER A 110 9.32 18.86 -3.48
CA SER A 110 10.21 18.76 -2.32
C SER A 110 10.83 17.36 -2.15
N ASN A 111 10.56 16.45 -3.06
CA ASN A 111 11.19 15.14 -3.08
C ASN A 111 12.68 15.26 -3.40
N VAL A 112 13.51 14.41 -2.82
CA VAL A 112 14.96 14.49 -2.96
C VAL A 112 15.50 13.35 -3.79
N GLU A 113 16.21 13.66 -4.86
CA GLU A 113 16.90 12.68 -5.69
C GLU A 113 18.09 12.08 -4.93
N ILE A 114 18.15 10.74 -4.87
CA ILE A 114 19.20 9.98 -4.19
C ILE A 114 20.24 9.49 -5.18
N SER A 115 19.80 8.95 -6.33
CA SER A 115 20.69 8.42 -7.35
C SER A 115 20.03 8.35 -8.71
N LYS A 116 20.86 8.29 -9.74
CA LYS A 116 20.49 7.95 -11.13
C LYS A 116 21.28 6.77 -11.64
N SER A 117 20.68 5.95 -12.48
CA SER A 117 21.31 4.80 -13.14
C SER A 117 20.84 4.65 -14.58
N GLY A 118 21.64 3.97 -15.37
CA GLY A 118 21.38 3.73 -16.79
C GLY A 118 21.75 4.92 -17.70
N THR A 119 21.72 4.68 -19.00
CA THR A 119 22.04 5.68 -20.02
C THR A 119 20.78 6.05 -20.78
N ILE A 120 20.41 7.32 -20.79
CA ILE A 120 19.28 7.84 -21.57
C ILE A 120 19.59 7.64 -23.06
N PRO A 121 18.72 6.97 -23.83
CA PRO A 121 18.95 6.73 -25.24
C PRO A 121 18.96 8.04 -26.03
N ASN A 122 19.93 8.18 -26.94
CA ASN A 122 20.02 9.30 -27.86
C ASN A 122 19.47 8.92 -29.23
N PHE A 123 18.21 9.26 -29.50
CA PHE A 123 17.56 8.97 -30.77
C PHE A 123 17.95 10.01 -31.84
N LYS A 124 18.19 9.53 -33.07
CA LYS A 124 18.37 10.40 -34.26
C LYS A 124 17.02 10.85 -34.88
N PHE A 125 15.92 10.43 -34.32
CA PHE A 125 14.55 10.73 -34.70
C PHE A 125 13.75 11.22 -33.49
N LYS A 126 12.59 11.82 -33.71
CA LYS A 126 11.70 12.24 -32.62
C LYS A 126 11.05 11.02 -31.98
N PRO A 127 11.27 10.72 -30.69
CA PRO A 127 10.63 9.61 -30.02
C PRO A 127 9.11 9.75 -30.03
N LYS A 128 8.40 8.66 -30.30
CA LYS A 128 6.95 8.56 -30.21
C LYS A 128 6.55 8.07 -28.84
N SER A 129 5.36 8.45 -28.40
CA SER A 129 4.77 7.94 -27.18
C SER A 129 4.37 6.46 -27.32
N HIS A 130 4.28 5.76 -26.21
CA HIS A 130 3.89 4.35 -26.16
C HIS A 130 2.52 4.08 -26.81
N TYR A 131 1.56 5.01 -26.68
CA TYR A 131 0.25 4.83 -27.33
C TYR A 131 0.33 5.01 -28.82
N GLU A 132 1.10 5.97 -29.35
CA GLU A 132 1.34 6.10 -30.80
C GLU A 132 2.03 4.86 -31.38
N LEU A 133 3.04 4.34 -30.67
CA LEU A 133 3.74 3.10 -31.06
C LEU A 133 2.79 1.90 -31.06
N GLY A 134 2.01 1.72 -29.99
CA GLY A 134 1.10 0.60 -29.86
C GLY A 134 -0.06 0.62 -30.87
N GLU A 135 -0.61 1.79 -31.16
CA GLU A 135 -1.62 1.97 -32.21
C GLU A 135 -1.04 1.75 -33.61
N ASN A 136 0.16 2.27 -33.90
CA ASN A 136 0.85 2.03 -35.18
C ASN A 136 1.16 0.56 -35.42
N LEU A 137 1.51 -0.20 -34.37
CA LEU A 137 1.69 -1.64 -34.40
C LEU A 137 0.36 -2.41 -34.49
N ASN A 138 -0.77 -1.76 -34.27
CA ASN A 138 -2.12 -2.34 -34.12
C ASN A 138 -2.21 -3.33 -32.93
N MET A 139 -1.44 -3.07 -31.87
CA MET A 139 -1.33 -3.95 -30.69
C MET A 139 -1.82 -3.30 -29.38
N LEU A 140 -2.11 -1.97 -29.37
CA LEU A 140 -2.88 -1.29 -28.32
C LEU A 140 -4.15 -0.73 -28.94
N ASP A 141 -5.29 -0.90 -28.24
CA ASP A 141 -6.60 -0.49 -28.74
C ASP A 141 -7.41 0.14 -27.62
N PHE A 142 -7.37 1.47 -27.58
CA PHE A 142 -8.09 2.28 -26.59
C PHE A 142 -9.55 2.50 -26.97
N ASP A 143 -9.85 2.58 -28.28
CA ASP A 143 -11.22 2.79 -28.76
C ASP A 143 -12.10 1.56 -28.47
N LEU A 144 -11.57 0.36 -28.70
CA LEU A 144 -12.25 -0.88 -28.35
C LEU A 144 -12.49 -0.98 -26.84
N ALA A 145 -11.51 -0.58 -26.03
CA ALA A 145 -11.64 -0.57 -24.57
C ALA A 145 -12.72 0.44 -24.13
N THR A 146 -12.73 1.63 -24.73
CA THR A 146 -13.76 2.65 -24.44
C THR A 146 -15.16 2.14 -24.78
N LYS A 147 -15.29 1.42 -25.89
CA LYS A 147 -16.58 0.86 -26.34
C LYS A 147 -17.10 -0.24 -25.44
N THR A 148 -16.20 -1.07 -24.88
CA THR A 148 -16.59 -2.26 -24.10
C THR A 148 -16.66 -1.99 -22.60
N THR A 149 -15.79 -1.10 -22.08
CA THR A 149 -15.59 -0.95 -20.62
C THR A 149 -15.59 0.51 -20.18
N GLY A 150 -15.18 1.43 -21.05
CA GLY A 150 -15.06 2.85 -20.73
C GLY A 150 -13.62 3.39 -20.88
N SER A 151 -13.42 4.62 -20.44
CA SER A 151 -12.10 5.26 -20.45
C SER A 151 -11.14 4.63 -19.46
N ARG A 152 -9.81 4.87 -19.63
CA ARG A 152 -8.73 4.36 -18.75
C ARG A 152 -8.61 2.83 -18.72
N PHE A 153 -9.05 2.15 -19.78
CA PHE A 153 -8.76 0.76 -20.09
C PHE A 153 -8.08 0.65 -21.44
N VAL A 154 -7.42 -0.45 -21.71
CA VAL A 154 -6.76 -0.73 -22.98
C VAL A 154 -6.86 -2.23 -23.32
N PHE A 155 -7.03 -2.55 -24.60
CA PHE A 155 -6.77 -3.90 -25.08
C PHE A 155 -5.32 -3.98 -25.53
N VAL A 156 -4.54 -4.81 -24.87
CA VAL A 156 -3.18 -5.18 -25.28
C VAL A 156 -3.28 -6.46 -26.11
N LYS A 157 -2.73 -6.45 -27.32
CA LYS A 157 -2.93 -7.52 -28.30
C LYS A 157 -1.59 -8.13 -28.76
N ASP A 158 -1.65 -9.37 -29.24
CA ASP A 158 -0.57 -10.10 -29.92
C ASP A 158 0.77 -10.05 -29.17
N LYS A 159 1.84 -9.60 -29.80
CA LYS A 159 3.21 -9.58 -29.21
C LYS A 159 3.34 -8.62 -28.04
N LEU A 160 2.54 -7.56 -27.94
CA LEU A 160 2.53 -6.72 -26.75
C LEU A 160 1.83 -7.42 -25.57
N ALA A 161 0.80 -8.22 -25.81
CA ALA A 161 0.20 -9.05 -24.76
C ALA A 161 1.17 -10.14 -24.29
N LEU A 162 1.94 -10.73 -25.21
CA LEU A 162 3.02 -11.64 -24.86
C LEU A 162 4.12 -10.92 -24.04
N LEU A 163 4.50 -9.70 -24.41
CA LEU A 163 5.50 -8.90 -23.68
C LEU A 163 5.02 -8.52 -22.28
N GLU A 164 3.75 -8.14 -22.11
CA GLU A 164 3.17 -7.85 -20.78
C GLU A 164 3.24 -9.07 -19.85
N ARG A 165 2.87 -10.25 -20.35
CA ARG A 165 2.97 -11.51 -19.60
C ARG A 165 4.43 -11.90 -19.34
N ALA A 166 5.31 -11.72 -20.31
CA ALA A 166 6.75 -11.95 -20.19
C ALA A 166 7.36 -11.09 -19.09
N LEU A 167 6.97 -9.81 -19.00
CA LEU A 167 7.39 -8.90 -17.93
C LEU A 167 6.95 -9.40 -16.55
N SER A 168 5.68 -9.78 -16.39
CA SER A 168 5.18 -10.31 -15.12
C SER A 168 5.98 -11.54 -14.68
N ASN A 169 6.21 -12.50 -15.58
CA ASN A 169 6.93 -13.73 -15.27
C ASN A 169 8.41 -13.44 -14.96
N PHE A 170 9.07 -12.61 -15.76
CA PHE A 170 10.47 -12.22 -15.55
C PHE A 170 10.68 -11.53 -14.18
N MET A 171 9.78 -10.62 -13.79
CA MET A 171 9.83 -9.95 -12.49
C MET A 171 9.63 -10.95 -11.34
N LEU A 172 8.61 -11.81 -11.42
CA LEU A 172 8.37 -12.85 -10.41
C LEU A 172 9.58 -13.77 -10.27
N ASP A 173 10.07 -14.35 -11.37
CA ASP A 173 11.22 -15.25 -11.36
C ASP A 173 12.46 -14.58 -10.76
N THR A 174 12.70 -13.30 -11.07
CA THR A 174 13.82 -12.54 -10.51
C THR A 174 13.67 -12.39 -8.99
N HIS A 175 12.47 -12.03 -8.51
CA HIS A 175 12.24 -11.83 -7.07
C HIS A 175 12.30 -13.15 -6.30
N VAL A 176 11.77 -14.23 -6.85
CA VAL A 176 11.79 -15.56 -6.23
C VAL A 176 13.21 -16.15 -6.25
N ASN A 177 13.81 -16.26 -7.43
CA ASN A 177 15.05 -17.02 -7.59
C ASN A 177 16.30 -16.25 -7.16
N THR A 178 16.24 -14.90 -7.14
CA THR A 178 17.43 -14.08 -6.87
C THR A 178 17.30 -13.23 -5.62
N ASN A 179 16.09 -12.71 -5.33
CA ASN A 179 15.89 -11.75 -4.25
C ASN A 179 15.28 -12.37 -2.97
N GLY A 180 15.04 -13.70 -2.96
CA GLY A 180 14.60 -14.45 -1.79
C GLY A 180 13.18 -14.15 -1.32
N TYR A 181 12.27 -13.84 -2.25
CA TYR A 181 10.84 -13.74 -2.00
C TYR A 181 10.14 -15.08 -2.24
N GLU A 182 9.11 -15.35 -1.47
CA GLU A 182 8.17 -16.46 -1.70
C GLU A 182 7.03 -15.97 -2.59
N GLU A 183 6.76 -16.66 -3.70
CA GLU A 183 5.64 -16.34 -4.57
C GLU A 183 4.32 -16.80 -3.92
N ILE A 184 3.35 -15.89 -3.90
CA ILE A 184 1.99 -16.15 -3.42
C ILE A 184 1.00 -15.84 -4.54
N SER A 185 0.05 -16.72 -4.77
CA SER A 185 -1.13 -16.46 -5.62
C SER A 185 -2.33 -16.14 -4.74
N PRO A 186 -2.60 -14.85 -4.44
CA PRO A 186 -3.61 -14.47 -3.46
C PRO A 186 -5.00 -14.32 -4.09
N PRO A 187 -6.09 -14.37 -3.27
CA PRO A 187 -7.40 -13.90 -3.67
C PRO A 187 -7.39 -12.43 -4.11
N LEU A 188 -8.27 -12.06 -5.04
CA LEU A 188 -8.39 -10.70 -5.58
C LEU A 188 -9.50 -9.87 -4.93
N ILE A 189 -10.25 -10.47 -4.01
CA ILE A 189 -11.35 -9.82 -3.30
C ILE A 189 -10.99 -9.72 -1.83
N ALA A 190 -11.00 -8.50 -1.31
CA ALA A 190 -10.69 -8.19 0.09
C ALA A 190 -11.97 -7.84 0.87
N THR A 191 -11.99 -8.14 2.18
CA THR A 191 -13.00 -7.63 3.11
C THR A 191 -12.67 -6.22 3.54
N ASP A 192 -13.63 -5.48 4.07
CA ASP A 192 -13.44 -4.16 4.70
C ASP A 192 -12.38 -4.20 5.81
N ALA A 193 -12.41 -5.23 6.66
CA ALA A 193 -11.42 -5.43 7.72
C ALA A 193 -10.00 -5.65 7.17
N THR A 194 -9.85 -6.26 6.00
CA THR A 194 -8.59 -6.44 5.31
C THR A 194 -8.10 -5.11 4.71
N MET A 195 -9.00 -4.36 4.08
CA MET A 195 -8.73 -3.01 3.56
C MET A 195 -8.35 -2.03 4.68
N TYR A 196 -9.00 -2.14 5.84
CA TYR A 196 -8.66 -1.36 7.03
C TYR A 196 -7.25 -1.69 7.54
N GLY A 197 -6.88 -2.96 7.55
CA GLY A 197 -5.58 -3.44 8.06
C GLY A 197 -4.38 -2.74 7.44
N THR A 198 -4.40 -2.50 6.13
CA THR A 198 -3.33 -1.82 5.39
C THR A 198 -3.53 -0.30 5.26
N GLY A 199 -4.67 0.24 5.73
CA GLY A 199 -4.94 1.68 5.71
C GLY A 199 -5.62 2.20 4.44
N GLN A 200 -6.16 1.32 3.60
CA GLN A 200 -6.99 1.71 2.45
C GLN A 200 -8.30 2.32 2.94
N LEU A 201 -8.91 1.74 3.96
CA LEU A 201 -10.07 2.30 4.65
C LEU A 201 -9.69 2.93 6.00
N PRO A 202 -10.42 3.97 6.42
CA PRO A 202 -11.53 4.65 5.72
C PRO A 202 -11.07 5.70 4.68
N LYS A 203 -9.79 6.07 4.64
CA LYS A 203 -9.25 7.25 3.93
C LYS A 203 -9.54 7.25 2.43
N PHE A 204 -9.40 6.11 1.77
CA PHE A 204 -9.49 5.98 0.30
C PHE A 204 -10.75 5.23 -0.15
N ASP A 205 -11.83 5.31 0.62
CA ASP A 205 -13.09 4.59 0.32
C ASP A 205 -13.62 4.91 -1.09
N ASN A 206 -13.60 6.17 -1.49
CA ASN A 206 -14.06 6.62 -2.80
C ASN A 206 -13.19 6.13 -3.98
N ASP A 207 -11.96 5.67 -3.71
CA ASP A 207 -11.02 5.20 -4.74
C ASP A 207 -11.10 3.68 -4.98
N GLN A 208 -11.89 2.96 -4.17
CA GLN A 208 -11.99 1.50 -4.20
C GLN A 208 -13.16 1.03 -5.08
N PHE A 209 -12.96 -0.08 -5.81
CA PHE A 209 -14.04 -0.81 -6.47
C PHE A 209 -14.73 -1.73 -5.45
N GLU A 210 -15.85 -1.28 -4.93
CA GLU A 210 -16.71 -2.07 -4.05
C GLU A 210 -17.62 -2.99 -4.84
N LEU A 211 -17.72 -4.26 -4.43
CA LEU A 211 -18.61 -5.26 -5.02
C LEU A 211 -19.96 -5.24 -4.31
N LYS A 212 -21.02 -5.13 -5.07
CA LYS A 212 -22.39 -5.33 -4.57
C LYS A 212 -22.68 -6.83 -4.62
N LEU A 213 -22.62 -7.49 -3.47
CA LEU A 213 -23.02 -8.88 -3.30
C LEU A 213 -24.36 -8.88 -2.58
N ASP A 214 -25.34 -9.60 -3.16
CA ASP A 214 -26.65 -9.73 -2.56
C ASP A 214 -26.53 -10.42 -1.19
N ASP A 215 -27.30 -9.95 -0.20
CA ASP A 215 -27.50 -10.53 1.14
C ASP A 215 -26.32 -10.51 2.16
N SER A 216 -25.20 -9.86 1.91
CA SER A 216 -24.17 -9.72 2.93
C SER A 216 -24.05 -8.29 3.44
N SER A 217 -24.05 -8.12 4.78
CA SER A 217 -23.72 -6.86 5.44
C SER A 217 -22.21 -6.52 5.29
N ASP A 218 -21.40 -7.47 4.84
CA ASP A 218 -19.96 -7.33 4.77
C ASP A 218 -19.54 -6.74 3.41
N ARG A 219 -18.90 -5.60 3.47
CA ARG A 219 -18.34 -4.94 2.28
C ARG A 219 -17.19 -5.76 1.71
N LYS A 220 -17.17 -5.89 0.38
CA LYS A 220 -16.11 -6.57 -0.38
C LYS A 220 -15.58 -5.65 -1.46
N PHE A 221 -14.28 -5.76 -1.74
CA PHE A 221 -13.59 -4.87 -2.66
C PHE A 221 -12.68 -5.66 -3.59
N LEU A 222 -12.57 -5.23 -4.85
CA LEU A 222 -11.45 -5.64 -5.70
C LEU A 222 -10.17 -5.00 -5.15
N ILE A 223 -9.08 -5.75 -5.10
CA ILE A 223 -7.82 -5.26 -4.52
C ILE A 223 -7.20 -4.12 -5.35
N PRO A 224 -6.79 -3.00 -4.74
CA PRO A 224 -6.04 -1.94 -5.43
C PRO A 224 -4.56 -2.30 -5.57
N THR A 225 -4.09 -3.31 -4.85
CA THR A 225 -2.72 -3.84 -4.77
C THR A 225 -2.74 -5.17 -4.03
N ALA A 226 -1.82 -6.08 -4.38
CA ALA A 226 -1.66 -7.33 -3.64
C ALA A 226 -1.20 -7.10 -2.19
N GLU A 227 -0.59 -5.96 -1.87
CA GLU A 227 -0.24 -5.55 -0.50
C GLU A 227 -1.39 -5.82 0.48
N VAL A 228 -2.61 -5.49 0.09
CA VAL A 228 -3.80 -5.61 0.96
C VAL A 228 -3.98 -7.05 1.46
N ILE A 229 -3.81 -8.02 0.60
CA ILE A 229 -3.96 -9.44 0.97
C ILE A 229 -2.69 -9.97 1.63
N LEU A 230 -1.52 -9.74 1.02
CA LEU A 230 -0.26 -10.31 1.48
C LEU A 230 0.09 -9.83 2.90
N THR A 231 -0.08 -8.54 3.19
CA THR A 231 0.21 -8.00 4.52
C THR A 231 -0.74 -8.56 5.58
N ASN A 232 -2.01 -8.81 5.22
CA ASN A 232 -3.00 -9.36 6.16
C ASN A 232 -2.86 -10.88 6.43
N ILE A 233 -1.92 -11.58 5.81
CA ILE A 233 -1.62 -13.00 6.12
C ILE A 233 -1.29 -13.16 7.63
N VAL A 234 -0.73 -12.14 8.25
CA VAL A 234 -0.33 -12.13 9.67
C VAL A 234 -1.36 -11.47 10.60
N LYS A 235 -2.55 -11.14 10.10
CA LYS A 235 -3.61 -10.50 10.89
C LYS A 235 -4.02 -11.36 12.09
N ASP A 236 -4.20 -10.70 13.26
CA ASP A 236 -4.58 -11.30 14.54
C ASP A 236 -3.64 -12.42 15.05
N GLN A 237 -2.36 -12.43 14.59
CA GLN A 237 -1.40 -13.48 14.94
C GLN A 237 -0.28 -12.98 15.85
N ILE A 238 0.29 -13.91 16.62
CA ILE A 238 1.60 -13.79 17.26
C ILE A 238 2.54 -14.74 16.52
N ILE A 239 3.39 -14.16 15.68
CA ILE A 239 4.27 -14.89 14.77
C ILE A 239 5.47 -15.43 15.54
N ASP A 240 5.92 -16.64 15.19
CA ASP A 240 7.21 -17.13 15.66
C ASP A 240 8.32 -16.26 15.04
N LYS A 241 9.20 -15.69 15.89
CA LYS A 241 10.35 -14.89 15.47
C LYS A 241 11.21 -15.58 14.41
N LYS A 242 11.33 -16.91 14.47
CA LYS A 242 12.12 -17.70 13.50
C LYS A 242 11.58 -17.63 12.07
N LYS A 243 10.31 -17.23 11.88
CA LYS A 243 9.70 -17.03 10.56
C LYS A 243 9.97 -15.63 9.98
N LEU A 244 10.52 -14.72 10.78
CA LEU A 244 10.88 -13.37 10.31
C LEU A 244 12.33 -13.35 9.78
N PRO A 245 12.60 -12.64 8.68
CA PRO A 245 11.66 -11.89 7.86
C PRO A 245 10.80 -12.80 6.97
N MET A 246 9.50 -12.52 6.84
CA MET A 246 8.65 -13.09 5.80
C MET A 246 8.67 -12.15 4.60
N ARG A 247 9.06 -12.65 3.44
CA ARG A 247 9.15 -11.89 2.18
C ARG A 247 8.27 -12.57 1.15
N MET A 248 7.25 -11.89 0.69
CA MET A 248 6.24 -12.42 -0.22
C MET A 248 6.15 -11.56 -1.46
N VAL A 249 5.91 -12.18 -2.61
CA VAL A 249 5.71 -11.49 -3.88
C VAL A 249 4.50 -12.08 -4.61
N ALA A 250 3.72 -11.22 -5.27
CA ALA A 250 2.61 -11.65 -6.10
C ALA A 250 2.50 -10.78 -7.35
N SER A 251 2.16 -11.38 -8.49
CA SER A 251 1.72 -10.65 -9.68
C SER A 251 0.20 -10.74 -9.80
N THR A 252 -0.47 -9.59 -9.66
CA THR A 252 -1.93 -9.55 -9.68
C THR A 252 -2.47 -8.42 -10.55
N PRO A 253 -3.67 -8.55 -11.10
CA PRO A 253 -4.46 -7.38 -11.49
C PRO A 253 -4.75 -6.55 -10.25
N CYS A 254 -4.73 -5.23 -10.43
CA CYS A 254 -5.02 -4.23 -9.41
C CYS A 254 -6.09 -3.28 -9.94
N PHE A 255 -6.99 -2.81 -9.07
CA PHE A 255 -8.16 -2.04 -9.47
C PHE A 255 -8.24 -0.72 -8.68
N ARG A 256 -8.23 0.43 -9.39
CA ARG A 256 -8.31 1.76 -8.79
C ARG A 256 -9.27 2.65 -9.55
N LYS A 257 -10.17 3.34 -8.85
CA LYS A 257 -11.09 4.30 -9.49
C LYS A 257 -10.39 5.58 -9.92
N GLU A 258 -9.17 5.86 -9.41
CA GLU A 258 -8.41 7.07 -9.74
C GLU A 258 -9.20 8.36 -9.50
N ALA A 259 -9.99 8.40 -8.41
CA ALA A 259 -10.97 9.45 -8.13
C ALA A 259 -10.37 10.88 -8.04
N GLY A 260 -9.09 10.99 -7.66
CA GLY A 260 -8.39 12.29 -7.55
C GLY A 260 -7.63 12.72 -8.79
N SER A 261 -7.68 11.98 -9.91
CA SER A 261 -6.80 12.18 -11.08
C SER A 261 -7.54 12.73 -12.31
N TYR A 262 -8.64 13.47 -12.12
CA TYR A 262 -9.39 14.05 -13.22
C TYR A 262 -8.49 14.96 -14.09
N GLY A 263 -8.48 14.71 -15.42
CA GLY A 263 -7.69 15.47 -16.38
C GLY A 263 -6.18 15.13 -16.44
N LYS A 264 -5.66 14.31 -15.54
CA LYS A 264 -4.25 13.88 -15.56
C LYS A 264 -4.08 12.57 -16.34
N ASP A 265 -3.05 12.49 -17.19
CA ASP A 265 -2.66 11.29 -17.96
C ASP A 265 -3.89 10.59 -18.62
N THR A 266 -4.69 11.35 -19.36
CA THR A 266 -5.94 10.86 -19.97
C THR A 266 -5.73 9.98 -21.18
N LYS A 267 -4.52 9.97 -21.77
CA LYS A 267 -4.12 9.12 -22.89
C LYS A 267 -3.07 8.10 -22.45
N GLY A 268 -3.10 6.93 -23.08
CA GLY A 268 -2.11 5.87 -22.86
C GLY A 268 -2.35 5.06 -21.59
N MET A 269 -1.28 4.40 -21.12
CA MET A 269 -1.33 3.37 -20.07
C MET A 269 -0.75 3.82 -18.71
N ILE A 270 -0.44 5.10 -18.52
CA ILE A 270 0.18 5.59 -17.26
C ILE A 270 -0.80 5.50 -16.09
N ARG A 271 -2.10 5.81 -16.34
CA ARG A 271 -3.17 5.72 -15.35
C ARG A 271 -4.33 4.89 -15.89
N GLN A 272 -4.54 3.73 -15.28
CA GLN A 272 -5.57 2.77 -15.67
C GLN A 272 -6.42 2.38 -14.46
N HIS A 273 -7.70 2.07 -14.69
CA HIS A 273 -8.60 1.51 -13.67
C HIS A 273 -8.25 0.06 -13.33
N GLN A 274 -7.67 -0.66 -14.29
CA GLN A 274 -7.16 -2.02 -14.14
C GLN A 274 -5.76 -2.11 -14.73
N PHE A 275 -4.82 -2.65 -13.97
CA PHE A 275 -3.43 -2.85 -14.40
C PHE A 275 -2.81 -4.03 -13.65
N TYR A 276 -1.73 -4.60 -14.19
CA TYR A 276 -0.97 -5.64 -13.52
C TYR A 276 0.20 -5.04 -12.73
N LYS A 277 0.43 -5.58 -11.54
CA LYS A 277 1.54 -5.18 -10.66
C LYS A 277 2.16 -6.40 -10.00
N VAL A 278 3.49 -6.49 -10.05
CA VAL A 278 4.26 -7.37 -9.19
C VAL A 278 4.49 -6.63 -7.88
N GLU A 279 3.95 -7.15 -6.79
CA GLU A 279 4.01 -6.52 -5.47
C GLU A 279 4.84 -7.34 -4.52
N MET A 280 5.80 -6.69 -3.88
CA MET A 280 6.63 -7.22 -2.81
C MET A 280 6.09 -6.77 -1.46
N VAL A 281 6.00 -7.69 -0.50
CA VAL A 281 5.64 -7.40 0.90
C VAL A 281 6.66 -8.05 1.80
N SER A 282 7.10 -7.32 2.83
CA SER A 282 7.97 -7.86 3.88
C SER A 282 7.35 -7.63 5.25
N ILE A 283 7.35 -8.68 6.08
CA ILE A 283 7.00 -8.63 7.50
C ILE A 283 8.29 -8.90 8.27
N VAL A 284 8.69 -7.97 9.11
CA VAL A 284 10.00 -7.99 9.78
C VAL A 284 9.91 -7.67 11.27
N GLU A 285 10.99 -7.88 11.99
CA GLU A 285 11.17 -7.28 13.32
C GLU A 285 11.16 -5.75 13.18
N ILE A 286 10.57 -5.03 14.13
CA ILE A 286 10.33 -3.58 13.99
C ILE A 286 11.61 -2.76 13.77
N ASP A 287 12.72 -3.16 14.36
CA ASP A 287 14.04 -2.53 14.21
C ASP A 287 14.72 -2.83 12.87
N LYS A 288 14.15 -3.70 12.05
CA LYS A 288 14.66 -4.09 10.73
C LYS A 288 13.95 -3.40 9.57
N CYS A 289 12.97 -2.52 9.83
CA CYS A 289 12.19 -1.87 8.78
C CYS A 289 13.06 -1.08 7.79
N LEU A 290 13.96 -0.23 8.26
CA LEU A 290 14.77 0.61 7.35
C LEU A 290 15.78 -0.19 6.52
N PRO A 291 16.58 -1.11 7.08
CA PRO A 291 17.45 -1.98 6.28
C PRO A 291 16.67 -2.82 5.26
N GLU A 292 15.47 -3.28 5.62
CA GLU A 292 14.62 -4.02 4.69
C GLU A 292 14.01 -3.12 3.60
N LEU A 293 13.72 -1.85 3.89
CA LEU A 293 13.28 -0.88 2.89
C LEU A 293 14.37 -0.64 1.83
N ASP A 294 15.62 -0.45 2.26
CA ASP A 294 16.75 -0.30 1.34
C ASP A 294 16.89 -1.55 0.45
N ARG A 295 16.89 -2.75 1.05
CA ARG A 295 16.96 -4.02 0.34
C ARG A 295 15.81 -4.20 -0.66
N MET A 296 14.56 -3.87 -0.26
CA MET A 296 13.38 -3.96 -1.13
C MET A 296 13.50 -3.03 -2.33
N THR A 297 13.98 -1.81 -2.10
CA THR A 297 14.21 -0.83 -3.16
C THR A 297 15.28 -1.31 -4.14
N ASP A 298 16.37 -1.93 -3.64
CA ASP A 298 17.42 -2.51 -4.48
C ASP A 298 16.89 -3.70 -5.29
N CYS A 299 15.97 -4.50 -4.76
CA CYS A 299 15.30 -5.55 -5.53
C CYS A 299 14.47 -4.98 -6.68
N ALA A 300 13.79 -3.86 -6.48
CA ALA A 300 13.01 -3.20 -7.53
C ALA A 300 13.92 -2.57 -8.60
N THR A 301 14.99 -1.87 -8.22
CA THR A 301 15.94 -1.27 -9.17
C THR A 301 16.67 -2.31 -10.00
N LYS A 302 16.95 -3.50 -9.44
CA LYS A 302 17.56 -4.62 -10.15
C LYS A 302 16.78 -5.05 -11.40
N ILE A 303 15.44 -4.97 -11.36
CA ILE A 303 14.62 -5.25 -12.55
C ILE A 303 14.95 -4.26 -13.67
N LEU A 304 15.06 -2.97 -13.36
CA LEU A 304 15.39 -1.93 -14.33
C LEU A 304 16.82 -2.07 -14.88
N ASP A 305 17.78 -2.43 -14.02
CA ASP A 305 19.17 -2.71 -14.43
C ASP A 305 19.22 -3.88 -15.43
N LEU A 306 18.51 -4.99 -15.15
CA LEU A 306 18.43 -6.14 -16.05
C LEU A 306 17.75 -5.80 -17.37
N LEU A 307 16.75 -4.91 -17.33
CA LEU A 307 16.07 -4.40 -18.53
C LEU A 307 16.83 -3.25 -19.20
N LYS A 308 17.97 -2.80 -18.63
CA LYS A 308 18.78 -1.67 -19.13
C LYS A 308 17.96 -0.39 -19.35
N LEU A 309 16.97 -0.14 -18.49
CA LEU A 309 16.15 1.07 -18.53
C LEU A 309 16.77 2.14 -17.64
N PRO A 310 16.90 3.39 -18.10
CA PRO A 310 17.41 4.49 -17.27
C PRO A 310 16.36 4.89 -16.23
N TYR A 311 16.80 5.08 -14.98
CA TYR A 311 15.93 5.43 -13.86
C TYR A 311 16.62 6.35 -12.87
N ARG A 312 15.83 6.94 -11.98
CA ARG A 312 16.30 7.61 -10.78
C ARG A 312 15.54 7.09 -9.55
N LYS A 313 16.22 7.15 -8.40
CA LYS A 313 15.66 6.87 -7.07
C LYS A 313 15.50 8.19 -6.32
N ILE A 314 14.33 8.44 -5.77
CA ILE A 314 14.02 9.62 -4.96
C ILE A 314 13.49 9.18 -3.60
N VAL A 315 13.71 10.00 -2.56
CA VAL A 315 13.01 9.88 -1.29
C VAL A 315 11.86 10.88 -1.27
N LEU A 316 10.66 10.40 -0.96
CA LEU A 316 9.49 11.26 -0.86
C LEU A 316 9.57 12.14 0.38
N CYS A 317 9.12 13.38 0.25
CA CYS A 317 8.96 14.31 1.35
C CYS A 317 7.72 13.99 2.19
N THR A 318 7.62 14.62 3.36
CA THR A 318 6.55 14.34 4.33
C THR A 318 5.14 14.58 3.81
N GLY A 319 4.93 15.51 2.88
CA GLY A 319 3.62 15.82 2.29
C GLY A 319 3.21 14.89 1.15
N ASP A 320 4.19 14.25 0.49
CA ASP A 320 3.95 13.40 -0.68
C ASP A 320 3.86 11.89 -0.33
N MET A 321 4.37 11.47 0.83
CA MET A 321 4.31 10.08 1.28
C MET A 321 2.87 9.56 1.43
N GLY A 322 2.68 8.28 1.11
CA GLY A 322 1.45 7.55 1.33
C GLY A 322 0.95 7.56 2.80
N PHE A 323 -0.34 7.32 2.99
CA PHE A 323 -1.02 7.40 4.29
C PHE A 323 -0.39 6.53 5.38
N SER A 324 -0.06 5.29 5.06
CA SER A 324 0.49 4.32 6.01
C SER A 324 2.00 4.36 6.16
N ALA A 325 2.71 5.08 5.26
CA ALA A 325 4.15 5.10 5.19
C ALA A 325 4.79 5.99 6.28
N GLU A 326 5.91 5.53 6.85
CA GLU A 326 6.83 6.34 7.65
C GLU A 326 8.03 6.83 6.84
N LYS A 327 8.41 6.11 5.76
CA LYS A 327 9.44 6.48 4.78
C LYS A 327 9.18 5.77 3.47
N THR A 328 9.34 6.49 2.36
CA THR A 328 9.12 5.96 1.01
C THR A 328 10.24 6.34 0.08
N PHE A 329 10.70 5.36 -0.72
CA PHE A 329 11.50 5.60 -1.90
C PHE A 329 10.65 5.33 -3.13
N ASP A 330 10.62 6.29 -4.06
CA ASP A 330 10.09 6.07 -5.40
C ASP A 330 11.23 5.84 -6.39
N ILE A 331 10.96 4.98 -7.34
CA ILE A 331 11.81 4.74 -8.49
C ILE A 331 11.06 5.25 -9.71
N GLU A 332 11.71 6.12 -10.46
CA GLU A 332 11.15 6.73 -11.65
C GLU A 332 11.96 6.35 -12.88
N VAL A 333 11.32 5.87 -13.93
CA VAL A 333 11.92 5.48 -15.20
C VAL A 333 11.84 6.62 -16.21
N TRP A 334 12.87 6.76 -17.04
CA TRP A 334 12.89 7.75 -18.10
C TRP A 334 11.92 7.41 -19.22
N LEU A 335 11.11 8.37 -19.64
CA LEU A 335 10.23 8.27 -20.81
C LEU A 335 10.67 9.26 -21.89
N PRO A 336 11.25 8.79 -23.00
CA PRO A 336 11.77 9.66 -24.06
C PRO A 336 10.76 10.57 -24.73
N SER A 337 9.50 10.16 -24.85
CA SER A 337 8.45 10.98 -25.48
C SER A 337 8.04 12.20 -24.65
N GLU A 338 8.21 12.11 -23.33
CA GLU A 338 7.88 13.16 -22.39
C GLU A 338 9.09 13.95 -21.92
N ASP A 339 10.31 13.50 -22.24
CA ASP A 339 11.59 14.06 -21.78
C ASP A 339 11.64 14.21 -20.25
N LYS A 340 11.13 13.20 -19.52
CA LYS A 340 11.09 13.20 -18.05
C LYS A 340 11.06 11.80 -17.44
N TYR A 341 11.33 11.76 -16.14
CA TYR A 341 11.16 10.57 -15.32
C TYR A 341 9.69 10.41 -14.87
N ARG A 342 9.21 9.17 -14.84
CA ARG A 342 7.88 8.79 -14.36
C ARG A 342 7.97 7.65 -13.35
N GLU A 343 7.22 7.76 -12.28
CA GLU A 343 7.13 6.73 -11.25
C GLU A 343 6.76 5.36 -11.84
N ILE A 344 7.57 4.35 -11.51
CA ILE A 344 7.36 2.95 -11.91
C ILE A 344 7.27 2.01 -10.71
N SER A 345 7.82 2.42 -9.58
CA SER A 345 7.75 1.71 -8.29
C SER A 345 7.75 2.68 -7.15
N SER A 346 7.04 2.33 -6.09
CA SER A 346 7.07 2.99 -4.79
C SER A 346 7.30 1.91 -3.72
N CYS A 347 8.35 2.08 -2.90
CA CYS A 347 8.72 1.17 -1.81
C CYS A 347 8.59 1.90 -0.47
N SER A 348 7.76 1.38 0.43
CA SER A 348 7.43 2.04 1.69
C SER A 348 7.66 1.15 2.90
N SER A 349 8.28 1.73 3.94
CA SER A 349 8.16 1.22 5.30
C SER A 349 6.94 1.83 5.97
N CYS A 350 6.12 0.99 6.56
CA CYS A 350 4.97 1.40 7.36
C CYS A 350 5.25 1.29 8.88
N GLY A 351 6.45 0.85 9.27
CA GLY A 351 6.78 0.58 10.65
C GLY A 351 5.74 -0.33 11.32
N SER A 352 5.25 0.04 12.49
CA SER A 352 4.21 -0.69 13.21
C SER A 352 2.76 -0.24 12.90
N PHE A 353 2.58 0.71 12.00
CA PHE A 353 1.28 1.35 11.77
C PHE A 353 0.20 0.38 11.29
N GLN A 354 0.50 -0.42 10.27
CA GLN A 354 -0.41 -1.45 9.75
C GLN A 354 -0.52 -2.62 10.73
N ALA A 355 0.60 -3.05 11.32
CA ALA A 355 0.63 -4.12 12.31
C ALA A 355 -0.29 -3.84 13.51
N ARG A 356 -0.39 -2.58 13.96
CA ARG A 356 -1.32 -2.17 15.03
C ARG A 356 -2.78 -2.32 14.61
N ARG A 357 -3.13 -1.96 13.36
CA ARG A 357 -4.48 -2.15 12.82
C ARG A 357 -4.86 -3.63 12.72
N MET A 358 -3.90 -4.46 12.27
CA MET A 358 -4.08 -5.89 12.07
C MET A 358 -3.85 -6.72 13.35
N LYS A 359 -3.35 -6.12 14.44
CA LYS A 359 -2.90 -6.81 15.66
C LYS A 359 -1.84 -7.89 15.37
N ALA A 360 -0.97 -7.64 14.38
CA ALA A 360 0.12 -8.53 14.01
C ALA A 360 1.33 -8.32 14.93
N ARG A 361 1.76 -9.38 15.62
CA ARG A 361 2.76 -9.30 16.69
C ARG A 361 3.73 -10.46 16.59
N TYR A 362 4.85 -10.34 17.28
CA TYR A 362 5.79 -11.46 17.52
C TYR A 362 6.35 -11.40 18.94
N LYS A 363 7.01 -12.45 19.39
CA LYS A 363 7.73 -12.45 20.67
C LYS A 363 9.20 -12.13 20.41
N ASN A 364 9.68 -11.03 21.03
CA ASN A 364 11.09 -10.65 20.97
C ASN A 364 11.98 -11.58 21.82
N GLU A 365 13.29 -11.33 21.87
CA GLU A 365 14.24 -12.14 22.65
C GLU A 365 13.95 -12.14 24.16
N LYS A 366 13.37 -11.04 24.66
CA LYS A 366 12.93 -10.93 26.07
C LYS A 366 11.58 -11.61 26.32
N LYS A 367 11.01 -12.34 25.33
CA LYS A 367 9.68 -12.94 25.36
C LYS A 367 8.52 -11.95 25.48
N GLU A 368 8.78 -10.66 25.24
CA GLU A 368 7.74 -9.63 25.20
C GLU A 368 7.00 -9.71 23.87
N THR A 369 5.69 -9.49 23.91
CA THR A 369 4.86 -9.44 22.70
C THR A 369 4.91 -8.02 22.12
N VAL A 370 5.53 -7.85 20.95
CA VAL A 370 5.71 -6.58 20.26
C VAL A 370 5.12 -6.65 18.86
N LEU A 371 4.81 -5.48 18.28
CA LEU A 371 4.29 -5.40 16.90
C LEU A 371 5.39 -5.71 15.89
N VAL A 372 5.03 -6.32 14.77
CA VAL A 372 5.92 -6.47 13.61
C VAL A 372 6.06 -5.14 12.85
N GLY A 373 7.10 -5.03 12.04
CA GLY A 373 7.20 -4.02 10.99
C GLY A 373 6.62 -4.56 9.68
N THR A 374 5.99 -3.70 8.89
CA THR A 374 5.45 -4.03 7.57
C THR A 374 6.02 -3.12 6.50
N LEU A 375 6.33 -3.70 5.33
CA LEU A 375 6.83 -2.98 4.17
C LEU A 375 6.13 -3.49 2.92
N ASN A 376 5.94 -2.61 1.97
CA ASN A 376 5.42 -2.94 0.64
C ASN A 376 6.20 -2.20 -0.44
N GLY A 377 6.22 -2.75 -1.63
CA GLY A 377 6.84 -2.10 -2.78
C GLY A 377 6.52 -2.79 -4.10
N SER A 378 6.41 -2.00 -5.16
CA SER A 378 6.21 -2.57 -6.48
C SER A 378 7.51 -3.12 -7.04
N GLY A 379 7.48 -4.33 -7.52
CA GLY A 379 8.62 -5.00 -8.12
C GLY A 379 8.49 -5.45 -9.58
N LEU A 380 7.82 -4.74 -10.49
CA LEU A 380 7.37 -3.37 -10.69
C LEU A 380 5.88 -3.30 -11.12
N ALA A 381 5.42 -2.10 -11.49
CA ALA A 381 4.17 -1.91 -12.23
C ALA A 381 4.34 -2.39 -13.68
N VAL A 382 3.69 -3.51 -14.04
CA VAL A 382 3.91 -4.18 -15.34
C VAL A 382 3.56 -3.29 -16.52
N GLY A 383 2.39 -2.62 -16.48
CA GLY A 383 1.97 -1.72 -17.55
C GLY A 383 2.91 -0.52 -17.75
N ARG A 384 3.40 0.09 -16.65
CA ARG A 384 4.38 1.19 -16.76
C ARG A 384 5.75 0.70 -17.26
N THR A 385 6.14 -0.53 -16.91
CA THR A 385 7.36 -1.13 -17.46
C THR A 385 7.21 -1.42 -18.94
N LEU A 386 6.03 -1.88 -19.41
CA LEU A 386 5.72 -2.03 -20.82
C LEU A 386 5.83 -0.68 -21.54
N VAL A 387 5.26 0.40 -20.98
CA VAL A 387 5.40 1.77 -21.51
C VAL A 387 6.88 2.15 -21.66
N ALA A 388 7.67 1.94 -20.62
CA ALA A 388 9.09 2.27 -20.61
C ALA A 388 9.88 1.50 -21.70
N ILE A 389 9.57 0.21 -21.91
CA ILE A 389 10.20 -0.59 -22.96
C ILE A 389 9.78 -0.07 -24.34
N LEU A 390 8.50 0.17 -24.58
CA LEU A 390 8.04 0.70 -25.86
C LEU A 390 8.80 1.98 -26.23
N GLU A 391 8.94 2.90 -25.27
CA GLU A 391 9.55 4.20 -25.55
C GLU A 391 11.07 4.18 -25.60
N ASN A 392 11.75 3.38 -24.75
CA ASN A 392 13.21 3.35 -24.73
C ASN A 392 13.82 2.41 -25.81
N TYR A 393 13.07 1.41 -26.28
CA TYR A 393 13.54 0.43 -27.24
C TYR A 393 12.97 0.62 -28.65
N GLN A 394 12.23 1.72 -28.89
CA GLN A 394 11.69 2.06 -30.21
C GLN A 394 12.77 2.30 -31.26
N GLN A 395 12.46 1.94 -32.48
CA GLN A 395 13.31 2.17 -33.64
C GLN A 395 12.67 3.20 -34.59
N GLU A 396 13.45 3.77 -35.50
CA GLU A 396 12.96 4.77 -36.44
C GLU A 396 11.81 4.25 -37.35
N ASP A 397 11.84 2.96 -37.67
CA ASP A 397 10.79 2.26 -38.43
C ASP A 397 9.50 1.97 -37.60
N GLY A 398 9.48 2.37 -36.34
CA GLY A 398 8.35 2.14 -35.42
C GLY A 398 8.30 0.75 -34.79
N SER A 399 9.28 -0.09 -35.05
CA SER A 399 9.41 -1.38 -34.37
C SER A 399 10.04 -1.23 -32.98
N ILE A 400 9.94 -2.27 -32.16
CA ILE A 400 10.44 -2.28 -30.77
C ILE A 400 11.43 -3.44 -30.61
N LEU A 401 12.64 -3.15 -30.18
CA LEU A 401 13.61 -4.19 -29.81
C LEU A 401 13.16 -4.84 -28.48
N VAL A 402 13.30 -6.15 -28.39
CA VAL A 402 13.03 -6.88 -27.15
C VAL A 402 14.29 -6.85 -26.28
N PRO A 403 14.22 -6.36 -25.03
CA PRO A 403 15.33 -6.43 -24.09
C PRO A 403 15.89 -7.86 -23.96
N GLU A 404 17.20 -7.98 -23.85
CA GLU A 404 17.88 -9.30 -23.81
C GLU A 404 17.33 -10.22 -22.73
N ALA A 405 17.08 -9.66 -21.55
CA ALA A 405 16.53 -10.40 -20.40
C ALA A 405 15.13 -10.98 -20.65
N LEU A 406 14.38 -10.43 -21.61
CA LEU A 406 13.01 -10.88 -21.91
C LEU A 406 12.94 -11.86 -23.08
N LYS A 407 13.99 -12.01 -23.89
CA LYS A 407 13.98 -12.92 -25.04
C LYS A 407 13.57 -14.36 -24.70
N PRO A 408 14.06 -14.98 -23.60
CA PRO A 408 13.62 -16.31 -23.20
C PRO A 408 12.10 -16.41 -22.94
N TYR A 409 11.51 -15.34 -22.39
CA TYR A 409 10.06 -15.26 -22.10
C TYR A 409 9.22 -14.90 -23.33
N MET A 410 9.88 -14.46 -24.43
CA MET A 410 9.29 -13.99 -25.68
C MET A 410 9.52 -14.95 -26.85
N ASN A 411 9.75 -16.24 -26.58
CA ASN A 411 10.09 -17.24 -27.61
C ASN A 411 11.28 -16.82 -28.49
N ASN A 412 12.27 -16.14 -27.91
CA ASN A 412 13.45 -15.58 -28.57
C ASN A 412 13.14 -14.58 -29.72
N ILE A 413 11.98 -13.92 -29.64
CA ILE A 413 11.68 -12.80 -30.55
C ILE A 413 12.63 -11.65 -30.22
N GLU A 414 13.33 -11.15 -31.24
CA GLU A 414 14.28 -10.06 -31.09
C GLU A 414 13.65 -8.68 -31.30
N LYS A 415 12.60 -8.62 -32.13
CA LYS A 415 11.98 -7.37 -32.58
C LYS A 415 10.48 -7.55 -32.77
N ILE A 416 9.70 -6.60 -32.21
CA ILE A 416 8.26 -6.51 -32.43
C ILE A 416 8.02 -5.56 -33.59
N VAL A 417 7.35 -6.05 -34.62
CA VAL A 417 7.01 -5.31 -35.83
C VAL A 417 5.52 -5.36 -36.10
N LYS A 418 5.01 -4.40 -36.87
CA LYS A 418 3.64 -4.43 -37.36
C LYS A 418 3.41 -5.68 -38.21
N ILE A 419 2.28 -6.36 -37.97
CA ILE A 419 1.82 -7.50 -38.77
C ILE A 419 1.09 -7.02 -40.00
#